data_d2c50b593a6a7bb4d6de3180724b9b44
#
_entry.id   d2c50b593a6a7bb4d6de3180724b9b44
#
_cell.length_a   1.000
_cell.length_b   1.000
_cell.length_c   1.000
_cell.angle_alpha   90.00
_cell.angle_beta   90.00
_cell.angle_gamma   90.00
#
_symmetry.space_group_name_H-M   'P 1'
#
loop_
_entity.id
_entity.type
_entity.pdbx_description
1 polymer ?
#
loop_
_entity_poly.entity_id
_entity_poly.type
_entity_poly.pdbx_seq_one_letter_code
_entity_poly.pdbx_strand_id
1 'polypeptide(L)'
;MEHQSSNQSRSRNGNDFEKVFTEVTGITKMKKKDKPSFINSHGIHQLIDFDFTTEINGTKVYIDVTTTYRSDRQKQKAYNALMMKNKVNMDCKFYMVIKSLVENGKPKTVNLLEGMDGVMDINDFINLIK
;
A
#
# COMPACT_ATOMS: atom_id res chain seq x y z
N MET A 1 22.58 28.19 4.96
CA MET A 1 21.21 27.79 4.72
C MET A 1 21.13 26.31 4.48
N GLU A 2 20.19 25.70 5.10
CA GLU A 2 19.97 24.29 4.95
C GLU A 2 19.21 23.98 3.68
N HIS A 3 19.68 22.98 2.95
CA HIS A 3 18.93 22.42 1.85
C HIS A 3 18.34 21.09 2.28
N GLN A 4 17.05 21.00 2.31
CA GLN A 4 16.45 19.70 2.44
C GLN A 4 16.56 18.99 1.10
N SER A 5 17.02 17.76 1.13
CA SER A 5 17.03 16.96 -0.07
C SER A 5 15.59 16.62 -0.49
N SER A 6 15.39 16.39 -1.78
CA SER A 6 14.11 15.96 -2.30
C SER A 6 13.64 14.67 -1.63
N ASN A 7 14.58 13.77 -1.30
CA ASN A 7 14.27 12.52 -0.64
C ASN A 7 13.75 12.73 0.78
N GLN A 8 14.32 13.68 1.53
CA GLN A 8 13.86 13.99 2.87
C GLN A 8 12.44 14.56 2.84
N SER A 9 12.16 15.46 1.91
CA SER A 9 10.82 16.04 1.76
C SER A 9 9.78 14.97 1.39
N ARG A 10 10.14 14.06 0.49
CA ARG A 10 9.23 12.98 0.07
C ARG A 10 8.95 12.03 1.22
N SER A 11 9.97 11.66 1.99
CA SER A 11 9.79 10.77 3.15
C SER A 11 8.89 11.41 4.20
N ARG A 12 9.06 12.71 4.44
CA ARG A 12 8.23 13.44 5.38
C ARG A 12 6.76 13.45 4.93
N ASN A 13 6.51 13.76 3.66
CA ASN A 13 5.16 13.80 3.10
C ASN A 13 4.50 12.42 3.16
N GLY A 14 5.24 11.36 2.86
CA GLY A 14 4.74 10.00 2.95
C GLY A 14 4.38 9.61 4.37
N ASN A 15 5.24 9.95 5.34
CA ASN A 15 4.99 9.66 6.74
C ASN A 15 3.79 10.43 7.27
N ASP A 16 3.62 11.67 6.85
CA ASP A 16 2.47 12.47 7.24
C ASP A 16 1.16 11.87 6.71
N PHE A 17 1.15 11.41 5.48
CA PHE A 17 -0.04 10.77 4.92
C PHE A 17 -0.34 9.44 5.61
N GLU A 18 0.68 8.65 5.96
CA GLU A 18 0.48 7.42 6.73
C GLU A 18 -0.20 7.72 8.07
N LYS A 19 0.19 8.80 8.75
CA LYS A 19 -0.45 9.22 10.00
C LYS A 19 -1.90 9.61 9.78
N VAL A 20 -2.18 10.37 8.72
CA VAL A 20 -3.55 10.75 8.38
C VAL A 20 -4.39 9.49 8.11
N PHE A 21 -3.83 8.54 7.36
CA PHE A 21 -4.53 7.28 7.08
C PHE A 21 -4.92 6.57 8.37
N THR A 22 -3.98 6.45 9.32
CA THR A 22 -4.27 5.82 10.61
C THR A 22 -5.33 6.59 11.39
N GLU A 23 -5.25 7.92 11.38
CA GLU A 23 -6.21 8.76 12.11
C GLU A 23 -7.63 8.60 11.58
N VAL A 24 -7.80 8.55 10.27
CA VAL A 24 -9.13 8.51 9.67
C VAL A 24 -9.71 7.10 9.55
N THR A 25 -8.88 6.07 9.52
CA THR A 25 -9.34 4.69 9.37
C THR A 25 -9.26 3.87 10.65
N GLY A 26 -8.42 4.26 11.59
CA GLY A 26 -8.13 3.47 12.79
C GLY A 26 -7.18 2.30 12.53
N ILE A 27 -6.69 2.14 11.31
CA ILE A 27 -5.78 1.05 10.95
C ILE A 27 -4.35 1.49 11.24
N THR A 28 -3.62 0.69 12.05
CA THR A 28 -2.26 1.02 12.45
C THR A 28 -1.24 0.36 11.53
N LYS A 29 -0.08 1.01 11.40
CA LYS A 29 1.01 0.51 10.57
C LYS A 29 1.53 -0.82 11.10
N MET A 30 1.81 -1.74 10.20
CA MET A 30 2.32 -3.05 10.54
C MET A 30 3.76 -2.97 11.05
N LYS A 31 4.04 -3.66 12.15
CA LYS A 31 5.42 -3.79 12.63
C LYS A 31 6.18 -4.78 11.78
N LYS A 32 7.50 -4.63 11.69
CA LYS A 32 8.33 -5.51 10.87
C LYS A 32 8.12 -6.98 11.21
N LYS A 33 8.00 -7.31 12.49
CA LYS A 33 7.81 -8.69 12.95
C LYS A 33 6.48 -9.30 12.52
N ASP A 34 5.49 -8.47 12.19
CA ASP A 34 4.14 -8.92 11.82
C ASP A 34 3.96 -9.00 10.30
N LYS A 35 4.99 -8.64 9.52
CA LYS A 35 4.90 -8.71 8.07
C LYS A 35 4.94 -10.16 7.58
N PRO A 36 4.14 -10.48 6.56
CA PRO A 36 4.15 -11.83 6.03
C PRO A 36 5.46 -12.17 5.34
N SER A 37 5.76 -13.45 5.28
CA SER A 37 7.00 -13.93 4.65
C SER A 37 6.78 -15.33 4.10
N PHE A 38 7.70 -15.74 3.23
CA PHE A 38 7.70 -17.10 2.69
C PHE A 38 9.14 -17.52 2.34
N ILE A 39 9.36 -18.82 2.17
CA ILE A 39 10.66 -19.33 1.70
C ILE A 39 10.57 -19.47 0.19
N ASN A 40 11.42 -18.74 -0.53
CA ASN A 40 11.38 -18.73 -1.99
C ASN A 40 12.05 -19.98 -2.58
N SER A 41 12.07 -20.07 -3.92
CA SER A 41 12.60 -21.23 -4.61
C SER A 41 14.10 -21.46 -4.41
N HIS A 42 14.81 -20.44 -3.89
CA HIS A 42 16.23 -20.54 -3.56
C HIS A 42 16.48 -20.89 -2.10
N GLY A 43 15.42 -21.21 -1.33
CA GLY A 43 15.54 -21.51 0.09
C GLY A 43 15.77 -20.30 0.97
N ILE A 44 15.53 -19.09 0.44
CA ILE A 44 15.77 -17.85 1.17
C ILE A 44 14.46 -17.34 1.75
N HIS A 45 14.50 -16.90 3.00
CA HIS A 45 13.36 -16.32 3.69
C HIS A 45 13.14 -14.90 3.15
N GLN A 46 11.99 -14.66 2.56
CA GLN A 46 11.67 -13.39 1.88
C GLN A 46 10.46 -12.73 2.54
N LEU A 47 10.64 -11.48 2.99
CA LEU A 47 9.55 -10.70 3.56
C LEU A 47 8.72 -10.08 2.44
N ILE A 48 7.41 -9.99 2.69
CA ILE A 48 6.51 -9.25 1.81
C ILE A 48 6.18 -7.94 2.52
N ASP A 49 6.60 -6.83 1.94
CA ASP A 49 6.55 -5.54 2.59
C ASP A 49 5.23 -4.81 2.27
N PHE A 50 4.29 -4.89 3.23
CA PHE A 50 3.07 -4.07 3.22
C PHE A 50 3.09 -3.11 4.40
N ASP A 51 2.47 -1.95 4.23
CA ASP A 51 2.44 -0.93 5.28
C ASP A 51 1.37 -1.20 6.33
N PHE A 52 0.18 -1.63 5.91
CA PHE A 52 -0.97 -1.79 6.79
C PHE A 52 -1.69 -3.09 6.51
N THR A 53 -2.40 -3.57 7.53
CA THR A 53 -3.29 -4.72 7.36
C THR A 53 -4.53 -4.52 8.23
N THR A 54 -5.65 -5.04 7.74
CA THR A 54 -6.90 -5.08 8.49
C THR A 54 -7.74 -6.26 8.00
N GLU A 55 -8.92 -6.39 8.55
CA GLU A 55 -9.88 -7.40 8.11
C GLU A 55 -11.18 -6.70 7.75
N ILE A 56 -11.73 -7.00 6.58
CA ILE A 56 -12.99 -6.45 6.10
C ILE A 56 -13.90 -7.61 5.75
N ASN A 57 -15.04 -7.72 6.44
CA ASN A 57 -16.00 -8.79 6.22
C ASN A 57 -15.39 -10.19 6.25
N GLY A 58 -14.46 -10.42 7.19
CA GLY A 58 -13.80 -11.71 7.34
C GLY A 58 -12.64 -11.95 6.38
N THR A 59 -12.33 -11.01 5.49
CA THR A 59 -11.24 -11.14 4.53
C THR A 59 -10.04 -10.32 4.99
N LYS A 60 -8.86 -10.94 5.00
CA LYS A 60 -7.61 -10.25 5.31
C LYS A 60 -7.27 -9.29 4.19
N VAL A 61 -6.98 -8.05 4.53
CA VAL A 61 -6.69 -6.99 3.57
C VAL A 61 -5.34 -6.37 3.89
N TYR A 62 -4.51 -6.24 2.87
CA TYR A 62 -3.20 -5.56 2.97
C TYR A 62 -3.27 -4.26 2.20
N ILE A 63 -2.64 -3.22 2.71
CA ILE A 63 -2.76 -1.88 2.18
C ILE A 63 -1.41 -1.21 2.18
N ASP A 64 -1.09 -0.55 1.06
CA ASP A 64 0.02 0.39 0.99
C ASP A 64 -0.53 1.77 0.67
N VAL A 65 0.03 2.79 1.32
CA VAL A 65 -0.39 4.17 1.10
C VAL A 65 0.76 4.97 0.51
N THR A 66 0.42 5.90 -0.36
CA THR A 66 1.41 6.77 -1.01
C THR A 66 0.79 8.12 -1.30
N THR A 67 1.63 9.15 -1.37
CA THR A 67 1.16 10.51 -1.68
C THR A 67 0.97 10.72 -3.17
N THR A 68 1.74 10.01 -4.00
CA THR A 68 1.68 10.16 -5.45
C THR A 68 1.64 8.80 -6.13
N TYR A 69 0.99 8.75 -7.28
CA TYR A 69 0.96 7.57 -8.12
C TYR A 69 2.25 7.49 -8.95
N ARG A 70 2.91 6.31 -8.90
CA ARG A 70 4.10 6.03 -9.70
C ARG A 70 3.98 4.62 -10.25
N SER A 71 4.15 4.48 -11.56
CA SER A 71 3.98 3.20 -12.23
C SER A 71 5.01 2.15 -11.81
N ASP A 72 6.25 2.57 -11.58
CA ASP A 72 7.31 1.67 -11.12
C ASP A 72 7.01 1.11 -9.73
N ARG A 73 6.53 1.97 -8.84
CA ARG A 73 6.17 1.58 -7.48
C ARG A 73 4.94 0.67 -7.49
N GLN A 74 3.98 0.95 -8.35
CA GLN A 74 2.79 0.13 -8.49
C GLN A 74 3.14 -1.30 -8.92
N LYS A 75 4.06 -1.45 -9.86
CA LYS A 75 4.53 -2.76 -10.30
C LYS A 75 5.16 -3.56 -9.16
N GLN A 76 5.96 -2.90 -8.34
CA GLN A 76 6.58 -3.52 -7.18
C GLN A 76 5.53 -3.98 -6.17
N LYS A 77 4.53 -3.17 -5.93
CA LYS A 77 3.46 -3.52 -4.99
C LYS A 77 2.55 -4.62 -5.54
N ALA A 78 2.29 -4.62 -6.83
CA ALA A 78 1.56 -5.69 -7.48
C ALA A 78 2.29 -7.04 -7.37
N TYR A 79 3.61 -7.03 -7.53
CA TYR A 79 4.43 -8.22 -7.33
C TYR A 79 4.27 -8.74 -5.90
N ASN A 80 4.34 -7.85 -4.90
CA ASN A 80 4.16 -8.24 -3.50
C ASN A 80 2.78 -8.86 -3.27
N ALA A 81 1.75 -8.28 -3.86
CA ALA A 81 0.38 -8.79 -3.73
C ALA A 81 0.25 -10.18 -4.35
N LEU A 82 0.84 -10.39 -5.52
CA LEU A 82 0.84 -11.71 -6.17
C LEU A 82 1.56 -12.75 -5.32
N MET A 83 2.72 -12.40 -4.78
CA MET A 83 3.47 -13.33 -3.92
C MET A 83 2.68 -13.67 -2.66
N MET A 84 2.02 -12.68 -2.06
CA MET A 84 1.18 -12.94 -0.89
C MET A 84 0.08 -13.94 -1.20
N LYS A 85 -0.64 -13.72 -2.31
CA LYS A 85 -1.75 -14.59 -2.70
C LYS A 85 -1.28 -16.00 -3.07
N ASN A 86 -0.14 -16.11 -3.75
CA ASN A 86 0.34 -17.39 -4.24
C ASN A 86 1.09 -18.20 -3.19
N LYS A 87 1.74 -17.54 -2.22
CA LYS A 87 2.64 -18.22 -1.28
C LYS A 87 2.14 -18.24 0.16
N VAL A 88 1.25 -17.34 0.54
CA VAL A 88 0.85 -17.21 1.96
C VAL A 88 -0.65 -17.36 2.15
N ASN A 89 -1.45 -16.55 1.46
CA ASN A 89 -2.91 -16.54 1.65
C ASN A 89 -3.61 -16.18 0.34
N MET A 90 -4.20 -17.17 -0.32
CA MET A 90 -4.86 -16.97 -1.61
C MET A 90 -6.15 -16.14 -1.50
N ASP A 91 -6.72 -16.02 -0.31
CA ASP A 91 -8.00 -15.33 -0.10
C ASP A 91 -7.83 -13.90 0.40
N CYS A 92 -6.60 -13.38 0.49
CA CYS A 92 -6.38 -12.00 0.89
C CYS A 92 -6.63 -11.03 -0.26
N LYS A 93 -6.79 -9.74 0.11
CA LYS A 93 -6.90 -8.66 -0.86
C LYS A 93 -5.83 -7.62 -0.62
N PHE A 94 -5.48 -6.89 -1.68
CA PHE A 94 -4.51 -5.81 -1.60
C PHE A 94 -5.07 -4.55 -2.25
N TYR A 95 -5.01 -3.44 -1.51
CA TYR A 95 -5.42 -2.12 -1.99
C TYR A 95 -4.26 -1.15 -1.89
N MET A 96 -4.08 -0.34 -2.91
CA MET A 96 -3.16 0.78 -2.90
C MET A 96 -3.98 2.06 -2.71
N VAL A 97 -3.69 2.78 -1.63
CA VAL A 97 -4.42 4.01 -1.29
C VAL A 97 -3.53 5.19 -1.57
N ILE A 98 -4.00 6.12 -2.37
CA ILE A 98 -3.26 7.28 -2.83
C ILE A 98 -3.91 8.54 -2.25
N LYS A 99 -3.08 9.49 -1.81
CA LYS A 99 -3.57 10.73 -1.23
C LYS A 99 -4.51 11.46 -2.17
N SER A 100 -4.14 11.54 -3.45
CA SER A 100 -4.96 12.17 -4.47
C SER A 100 -4.71 11.55 -5.83
N LEU A 101 -5.79 11.27 -6.54
CA LEU A 101 -5.75 10.82 -7.93
C LEU A 101 -6.01 11.97 -8.89
N VAL A 102 -5.94 13.21 -8.40
CA VAL A 102 -6.10 14.42 -9.22
C VAL A 102 -4.76 15.13 -9.27
N GLU A 103 -4.28 15.45 -10.47
CA GLU A 103 -3.04 16.16 -10.70
C GLU A 103 -3.32 17.31 -11.66
N ASN A 104 -2.95 18.52 -11.25
CA ASN A 104 -3.21 19.74 -12.04
C ASN A 104 -4.70 19.88 -12.43
N GLY A 105 -5.60 19.54 -11.50
CA GLY A 105 -7.04 19.65 -11.72
C GLY A 105 -7.63 18.55 -12.60
N LYS A 106 -6.84 17.57 -13.02
CA LYS A 106 -7.29 16.46 -13.88
C LYS A 106 -7.17 15.12 -13.18
N PRO A 107 -8.15 14.22 -13.36
CA PRO A 107 -8.02 12.86 -12.81
C PRO A 107 -6.81 12.15 -13.43
N LYS A 108 -6.05 11.48 -12.58
CA LYS A 108 -4.89 10.70 -13.02
C LYS A 108 -5.36 9.30 -13.42
N THR A 109 -4.87 8.84 -14.56
CA THR A 109 -5.17 7.48 -15.02
C THR A 109 -4.29 6.49 -14.23
N VAL A 110 -4.93 5.50 -13.62
CA VAL A 110 -4.22 4.43 -12.91
C VAL A 110 -4.60 3.08 -13.55
N ASN A 111 -3.64 2.19 -13.59
CA ASN A 111 -3.86 0.83 -14.08
C ASN A 111 -3.95 -0.12 -12.90
N LEU A 112 -4.93 -0.99 -12.94
CA LEU A 112 -5.07 -2.05 -11.95
C LEU A 112 -4.27 -3.26 -12.46
N LEU A 113 -3.14 -3.51 -11.83
CA LEU A 113 -2.25 -4.59 -12.22
C LEU A 113 -2.68 -5.92 -11.59
N GLU A 114 -2.24 -7.01 -12.19
CA GLU A 114 -2.52 -8.35 -11.67
C GLU A 114 -2.04 -8.49 -10.23
N GLY A 115 -2.87 -9.06 -9.38
CA GLY A 115 -2.61 -9.20 -7.95
C GLY A 115 -3.24 -8.12 -7.10
N MET A 116 -3.49 -6.95 -7.66
CA MET A 116 -4.12 -5.84 -6.95
C MET A 116 -5.63 -5.95 -7.03
N ASP A 117 -6.31 -5.62 -5.94
CA ASP A 117 -7.78 -5.61 -5.89
C ASP A 117 -8.36 -4.21 -6.01
N GLY A 118 -7.54 -3.19 -5.86
CA GLY A 118 -7.97 -1.82 -6.05
C GLY A 118 -6.83 -0.82 -5.90
N VAL A 119 -6.96 0.29 -6.62
CA VAL A 119 -6.13 1.49 -6.48
C VAL A 119 -7.10 2.64 -6.35
N MET A 120 -7.05 3.35 -5.24
CA MET A 120 -8.07 4.36 -4.95
C MET A 120 -7.51 5.47 -4.06
N ASP A 121 -8.21 6.60 -4.00
CA ASP A 121 -7.86 7.62 -3.03
C ASP A 121 -8.42 7.26 -1.64
N ILE A 122 -8.03 8.06 -0.64
CA ILE A 122 -8.39 7.76 0.74
C ILE A 122 -9.91 7.83 0.98
N ASN A 123 -10.60 8.71 0.28
CA ASN A 123 -12.04 8.85 0.46
C ASN A 123 -12.79 7.61 -0.03
N ASP A 124 -12.38 7.08 -1.18
CA ASP A 124 -12.96 5.86 -1.72
C ASP A 124 -12.67 4.67 -0.80
N PHE A 125 -11.46 4.61 -0.23
CA PHE A 125 -11.12 3.54 0.70
C PHE A 125 -11.97 3.63 1.98
N ILE A 126 -12.18 4.83 2.51
CA ILE A 126 -13.03 5.02 3.68
C ILE A 126 -14.45 4.52 3.40
N ASN A 127 -14.98 4.80 2.22
CA ASN A 127 -16.30 4.31 1.83
C ASN A 127 -16.33 2.78 1.72
N LEU A 128 -15.23 2.18 1.29
CA LEU A 128 -15.11 0.73 1.16
C LEU A 128 -15.20 0.02 2.51
N ILE A 129 -14.62 0.61 3.55
CA ILE A 129 -14.55 -0.03 4.88
C ILE A 129 -15.74 0.30 5.79
N LYS A 130 -16.62 1.18 5.34
CA LYS A 130 -17.84 1.49 6.12
C LYS A 130 -18.87 0.38 6.08
#